data_f34b3c68ec3af87e6abe2594f7bf20bc
#
_entry.id   f34b3c68ec3af87e6abe2594f7bf20bc
#
_cell.length_a   1.000
_cell.length_b   1.000
_cell.length_c   1.000
_cell.angle_alpha   90.00
_cell.angle_beta   90.00
_cell.angle_gamma   90.00
#
_symmetry.space_group_name_H-M   'P 1'
#
loop_
_entity.id
_entity.type
_entity.pdbx_description
1 polymer ?
#
loop_
_entity_poly.entity_id
_entity_poly.type
_entity_poly.pdbx_seq_one_letter_code
_entity_poly.pdbx_strand_id
1 'polypeptide(L)'
;MKYDILQLNKSTPYAFMHYEYARNRGLSLNDYDCIYSGTIYEQDNESIEELLESMYILFNLNKPENYKGHSLSVSDIIRFEDGRLFYVDTFGFKEINRDLLQ
;
A
#
# COMPACT_ATOMS: atom_id res chain seq x y z
N MET A 1 4.74 14.46 3.89
CA MET A 1 4.94 13.18 4.56
C MET A 1 5.59 12.18 3.60
N LYS A 2 6.61 11.48 4.06
CA LYS A 2 7.25 10.46 3.25
C LYS A 2 6.46 9.16 3.27
N TYR A 3 6.52 8.43 2.18
CA TYR A 3 5.82 7.15 2.05
C TYR A 3 6.61 6.18 1.20
N ASP A 4 6.31 4.90 1.38
CA ASP A 4 6.84 3.81 0.56
C ASP A 4 5.68 3.04 -0.07
N ILE A 5 5.87 2.59 -1.31
CA ILE A 5 4.96 1.66 -1.97
C ILE A 5 5.60 0.27 -1.89
N LEU A 6 4.89 -0.67 -1.29
CA LEU A 6 5.36 -2.04 -1.10
C LEU A 6 4.53 -2.98 -1.98
N GLN A 7 5.21 -3.82 -2.75
CA GLN A 7 4.55 -4.83 -3.59
C GLN A 7 5.14 -6.20 -3.30
N LEU A 8 4.32 -7.23 -3.49
CA LEU A 8 4.75 -8.61 -3.24
C LEU A 8 5.95 -8.96 -4.12
N ASN A 9 6.94 -9.60 -3.50
CA ASN A 9 8.19 -9.97 -4.16
C ASN A 9 8.22 -11.43 -4.61
N LYS A 10 7.14 -12.16 -4.37
CA LYS A 10 7.02 -13.56 -4.76
C LYS A 10 5.56 -13.94 -4.87
N SER A 11 5.31 -15.09 -5.48
CA SER A 11 3.96 -15.62 -5.54
C SER A 11 3.51 -16.02 -4.13
N THR A 12 2.34 -15.56 -3.74
CA THR A 12 1.74 -15.88 -2.45
C THR A 12 0.29 -16.29 -2.66
N PRO A 13 -0.29 -17.05 -1.72
CA PRO A 13 -1.69 -17.43 -1.85
C PRO A 13 -2.67 -16.26 -1.69
N TYR A 14 -2.18 -15.09 -1.25
CA TYR A 14 -3.05 -13.93 -1.04
C TYR A 14 -2.82 -12.80 -2.03
N ALA A 15 -2.01 -13.00 -3.07
CA ALA A 15 -1.78 -11.97 -4.10
C ALA A 15 -3.12 -11.55 -4.73
N PHE A 16 -3.37 -10.24 -4.76
CA PHE A 16 -4.59 -9.63 -5.30
C PHE A 16 -5.87 -10.00 -4.55
N MET A 17 -5.75 -10.54 -3.34
CA MET A 17 -6.90 -10.91 -2.52
C MET A 17 -7.19 -9.83 -1.47
N HIS A 18 -8.44 -9.75 -1.02
CA HIS A 18 -8.84 -8.78 -0.01
C HIS A 18 -8.13 -9.04 1.32
N TYR A 19 -8.14 -8.02 2.19
CA TYR A 19 -7.35 -8.01 3.41
C TYR A 19 -7.63 -9.19 4.34
N GLU A 20 -8.90 -9.50 4.59
CA GLU A 20 -9.26 -10.59 5.52
C GLU A 20 -8.72 -11.93 5.04
N TYR A 21 -8.77 -12.18 3.73
CA TYR A 21 -8.20 -13.38 3.14
C TYR A 21 -6.70 -13.42 3.34
N ALA A 22 -6.02 -12.32 3.04
CA ALA A 22 -4.56 -12.24 3.16
C ALA A 22 -4.11 -12.44 4.61
N ARG A 23 -4.80 -11.80 5.54
CA ARG A 23 -4.51 -11.92 6.96
C ARG A 23 -4.60 -13.36 7.43
N ASN A 24 -5.61 -14.10 6.99
CA ASN A 24 -5.82 -15.48 7.39
C ASN A 24 -4.81 -16.44 6.76
N ARG A 25 -4.04 -15.97 5.77
CA ARG A 25 -3.05 -16.81 5.08
C ARG A 25 -1.62 -16.38 5.35
N GLY A 26 -1.40 -15.64 6.44
CA GLY A 26 -0.06 -15.33 6.89
C GLY A 26 0.55 -14.10 6.21
N LEU A 27 -0.26 -13.08 5.94
CA LEU A 27 0.24 -11.80 5.43
C LEU A 27 1.46 -11.36 6.24
N SER A 28 2.57 -11.09 5.55
CA SER A 28 3.84 -10.73 6.19
C SER A 28 4.57 -9.68 5.35
N LEU A 29 5.13 -8.68 6.03
CA LEU A 29 5.96 -7.68 5.34
C LEU A 29 7.20 -8.30 4.71
N ASN A 30 7.63 -9.48 5.16
CA ASN A 30 8.76 -10.18 4.56
C ASN A 30 8.50 -10.60 3.12
N ASP A 31 7.24 -10.63 2.70
CA ASP A 31 6.84 -10.99 1.34
C ASP A 31 6.80 -9.78 0.41
N TYR A 32 7.19 -8.61 0.88
CA TYR A 32 7.09 -7.35 0.14
C TYR A 32 8.44 -6.71 -0.08
N ASP A 33 8.59 -6.05 -1.22
CA ASP A 33 9.71 -5.16 -1.50
C ASP A 33 9.21 -3.74 -1.58
N CYS A 34 10.02 -2.79 -1.12
CA CYS A 34 9.76 -1.37 -1.36
C CYS A 34 10.17 -1.06 -2.79
N ILE A 35 9.18 -0.78 -3.65
CA ILE A 35 9.44 -0.53 -5.07
C ILE A 35 9.50 0.95 -5.40
N TYR A 36 9.07 1.81 -4.49
CA TYR A 36 9.11 3.25 -4.68
C TYR A 36 8.99 3.96 -3.35
N SER A 37 9.71 5.06 -3.21
CA SER A 37 9.58 5.96 -2.06
C SER A 37 9.44 7.38 -2.57
N GLY A 38 8.55 8.13 -1.95
CA GLY A 38 8.29 9.51 -2.35
C GLY A 38 7.84 10.35 -1.17
N THR A 39 7.45 11.58 -1.49
CA THR A 39 6.92 12.51 -0.52
C THR A 39 5.59 13.04 -1.03
N ILE A 40 4.61 13.12 -0.16
CA ILE A 40 3.31 13.69 -0.48
C ILE A 40 3.00 14.79 0.53
N TYR A 41 2.40 15.87 0.05
CA TYR A 41 2.04 17.01 0.88
C TYR A 41 0.57 16.93 1.22
N GLU A 42 0.28 16.83 2.52
CA GLU A 42 -1.09 16.82 2.99
C GLU A 42 -1.70 18.20 2.82
N GLN A 43 -2.94 18.21 2.35
CA GLN A 43 -3.70 19.45 2.25
C GLN A 43 -4.51 19.64 3.53
N ASP A 44 -4.76 20.91 3.89
CA ASP A 44 -5.59 21.22 5.04
C ASP A 44 -6.96 20.57 4.88
N ASN A 45 -7.42 19.94 5.95
CA ASN A 45 -8.72 19.27 6.02
C ASN A 45 -8.84 18.01 5.14
N GLU A 46 -7.74 17.53 4.58
CA GLU A 46 -7.76 16.28 3.83
C GLU A 46 -7.76 15.09 4.79
N SER A 47 -8.70 14.16 4.61
CA SER A 47 -8.72 12.92 5.39
C SER A 47 -7.67 11.95 4.87
N ILE A 48 -7.34 10.94 5.69
CA ILE A 48 -6.40 9.90 5.25
C ILE A 48 -6.97 9.12 4.06
N GLU A 49 -8.27 8.90 4.03
CA GLU A 49 -8.93 8.22 2.91
C GLU A 49 -8.78 9.01 1.62
N GLU A 50 -8.97 10.32 1.67
CA GLU A 50 -8.79 11.19 0.50
C GLU A 50 -7.34 11.19 0.02
N LEU A 51 -6.39 11.20 0.94
CA LEU A 51 -4.98 11.14 0.62
C LEU A 51 -4.64 9.82 -0.09
N LEU A 52 -5.13 8.70 0.45
CA LEU A 52 -4.89 7.38 -0.14
C LEU A 52 -5.53 7.26 -1.52
N GLU A 53 -6.73 7.80 -1.71
CA GLU A 53 -7.38 7.83 -3.02
C GLU A 53 -6.56 8.62 -4.03
N SER A 54 -6.01 9.76 -3.62
CA SER A 54 -5.15 10.57 -4.48
C SER A 54 -3.91 9.79 -4.90
N MET A 55 -3.32 9.04 -3.98
CA MET A 55 -2.16 8.19 -4.28
C MET A 55 -2.54 7.07 -5.23
N TYR A 56 -3.71 6.46 -5.05
CA TYR A 56 -4.18 5.40 -5.94
C TYR A 56 -4.30 5.92 -7.37
N ILE A 57 -4.87 7.11 -7.55
CA ILE A 57 -5.01 7.74 -8.85
C ILE A 57 -3.63 8.02 -9.45
N LEU A 58 -2.72 8.59 -8.66
CA LEU A 58 -1.36 8.88 -9.13
C LEU A 58 -0.67 7.64 -9.67
N PHE A 59 -0.68 6.55 -8.91
CA PHE A 59 0.07 5.35 -9.27
C PHE A 59 -0.65 4.46 -10.29
N ASN A 60 -1.84 4.82 -10.70
CA ASN A 60 -2.55 4.10 -11.76
C ASN A 60 -2.64 4.88 -13.07
N LEU A 61 -2.78 6.20 -13.00
CA LEU A 61 -3.00 7.03 -14.18
C LEU A 61 -1.80 7.88 -14.56
N ASN A 62 -0.92 8.18 -13.61
CA ASN A 62 0.13 9.18 -13.85
C ASN A 62 1.39 8.82 -13.07
N LYS A 63 1.88 7.61 -13.25
CA LYS A 63 3.02 7.10 -12.50
C LYS A 63 4.25 7.97 -12.65
N PRO A 64 5.01 8.18 -11.56
CA PRO A 64 6.32 8.84 -11.66
C PRO A 64 7.27 8.08 -12.59
N GLU A 65 8.19 8.79 -13.24
CA GLU A 65 9.11 8.20 -14.22
C GLU A 65 9.96 7.09 -13.65
N ASN A 66 10.37 7.21 -12.41
CA ASN A 66 11.23 6.21 -11.75
C ASN A 66 10.44 5.11 -11.04
N TYR A 67 9.13 5.04 -11.26
CA TYR A 67 8.29 3.99 -10.69
C TYR A 67 8.39 2.73 -11.56
N LYS A 68 8.92 1.66 -10.99
CA LYS A 68 9.19 0.42 -11.73
C LYS A 68 8.23 -0.72 -11.42
N GLY A 69 7.29 -0.51 -10.50
CA GLY A 69 6.31 -1.53 -10.15
C GLY A 69 5.12 -1.54 -11.08
N HIS A 70 4.23 -2.49 -10.86
CA HIS A 70 2.93 -2.50 -11.54
C HIS A 70 2.03 -1.42 -10.93
N SER A 71 0.91 -1.12 -11.58
CA SER A 71 -0.10 -0.22 -11.05
C SER A 71 -0.48 -0.61 -9.62
N LEU A 72 -0.79 0.38 -8.80
CA LEU A 72 -1.20 0.11 -7.41
C LEU A 72 -2.46 -0.75 -7.43
N SER A 73 -2.37 -1.91 -6.80
CA SER A 73 -3.39 -2.97 -6.91
C SER A 73 -3.69 -3.58 -5.55
N VAL A 74 -4.80 -4.29 -5.49
CA VAL A 74 -5.16 -5.04 -4.27
C VAL A 74 -3.99 -5.92 -3.85
N SER A 75 -3.72 -5.96 -2.57
CA SER A 75 -2.61 -6.58 -1.86
C SER A 75 -1.34 -5.74 -1.76
N ASP A 76 -1.24 -4.62 -2.46
CA ASP A 76 -0.13 -3.69 -2.25
C ASP A 76 -0.27 -3.00 -0.89
N ILE A 77 0.82 -2.46 -0.38
CA ILE A 77 0.82 -1.75 0.91
C ILE A 77 1.45 -0.38 0.73
N ILE A 78 0.83 0.62 1.32
CA ILE A 78 1.39 1.96 1.45
C ILE A 78 1.85 2.13 2.89
N ARG A 79 3.14 2.43 3.06
CA ARG A 79 3.74 2.65 4.38
C ARG A 79 4.13 4.11 4.52
N PHE A 80 3.63 4.76 5.56
CA PHE A 80 3.99 6.15 5.85
C PHE A 80 5.15 6.22 6.85
N GLU A 81 5.85 7.36 6.83
CA GLU A 81 7.00 7.57 7.71
C GLU A 81 6.67 7.51 9.21
N ASP A 82 5.41 7.74 9.57
CA ASP A 82 4.95 7.65 10.96
C ASP A 82 4.67 6.20 11.38
N GLY A 83 4.88 5.23 10.50
CA GLY A 83 4.71 3.82 10.78
C GLY A 83 3.36 3.23 10.41
N ARG A 84 2.41 4.06 9.99
CA ARG A 84 1.10 3.53 9.56
C ARG A 84 1.24 2.74 8.27
N LEU A 85 0.53 1.62 8.19
CA LEU A 85 0.51 0.73 7.04
C LEU A 85 -0.93 0.59 6.55
N PHE A 86 -1.11 0.77 5.23
CA PHE A 86 -2.43 0.63 4.62
C PHE A 86 -2.38 -0.40 3.51
N TYR A 87 -3.20 -1.43 3.64
CA TYR A 87 -3.36 -2.48 2.64
C TYR A 87 -4.37 -2.01 1.59
N VAL A 88 -4.03 -2.12 0.32
CA VAL A 88 -4.97 -1.82 -0.76
C VAL A 88 -5.96 -2.96 -0.82
N ASP A 89 -7.19 -2.69 -0.43
CA ASP A 89 -8.24 -3.69 -0.34
C ASP A 89 -9.12 -3.67 -1.59
N THR A 90 -10.04 -4.59 -1.69
CA THR A 90 -11.00 -4.65 -2.79
C THR A 90 -11.83 -3.36 -2.88
N PHE A 91 -12.20 -2.82 -1.72
CA PHE A 91 -12.87 -1.53 -1.62
C PHE A 91 -12.11 -0.67 -0.65
N GLY A 92 -11.44 0.37 -1.17
CA GLY A 92 -10.69 1.29 -0.34
C GLY A 92 -9.42 0.70 0.25
N PHE A 93 -9.10 1.13 1.45
CA PHE A 93 -7.84 0.80 2.11
C PHE A 93 -8.11 0.32 3.52
N LYS A 94 -7.30 -0.61 3.98
CA LYS A 94 -7.42 -1.15 5.33
C LYS A 94 -6.15 -0.86 6.10
N GLU A 95 -6.25 -0.12 7.19
CA GLU A 95 -5.10 0.12 8.06
C GLU A 95 -4.72 -1.19 8.75
N ILE A 96 -3.43 -1.53 8.70
CA ILE A 96 -2.92 -2.77 9.25
C ILE A 96 -2.30 -2.50 10.60
N ASN A 97 -2.65 -3.32 11.60
CA ASN A 97 -1.94 -3.33 12.86
C ASN A 97 -0.62 -4.09 12.65
N ARG A 98 0.50 -3.40 12.83
CA ARG A 98 1.83 -3.95 12.61
C ARG A 98 2.09 -5.21 13.41
N ASP A 99 1.52 -5.31 14.60
CA ASP A 99 1.70 -6.47 15.48
C ASP A 99 1.13 -7.75 14.88
N LEU A 100 0.25 -7.64 13.88
CA LEU A 100 -0.35 -8.79 13.21
C LEU A 100 0.50 -9.30 12.05
N LEU A 101 1.61 -8.64 11.72
CA LEU A 101 2.44 -8.98 10.54
C LEU A 101 3.69 -9.78 10.91
N GLN A 102 3.60 -10.57 11.89
CA GLN A 102 4.70 -11.38 12.39
C GLN A 102 5.01 -12.57 11.47
#